data_ce82c231327aa9691ff316bb1f8bb96b
#
_entry.id   ce82c231327aa9691ff316bb1f8bb96b
#
_cell.length_a   1.000
_cell.length_b   1.000
_cell.length_c   1.000
_cell.angle_alpha   90.00
_cell.angle_beta   90.00
_cell.angle_gamma   90.00
#
_symmetry.space_group_name_H-M   'P 1'
#
loop_
_entity.id
_entity.type
_entity.pdbx_description
1 polymer ?
#
loop_
_entity_poly.entity_id
_entity_poly.type
_entity_poly.pdbx_seq_one_letter_code
_entity_poly.pdbx_strand_id
1 'polypeptide(L)'
;MIQKHDLPILEYDFDSIEVIRPNHGAEQLVLPEKCVFGFLGDVIDDYAFEMDAVIAEHFETITKSYPVYIVRQNELEFCLCQAPLGASAAAQLLDFLISCGCKKNYFRRFLRSADRFGRKRILDSNQGDAR
;
A
#
# COMPACT_ATOMS: atom_id res chain seq x y z
N MET A 1 16.85 1.86 23.44
CA MET A 1 18.20 1.25 23.47
C MET A 1 18.21 0.00 22.60
N ILE A 2 19.08 -0.06 21.63
CA ILE A 2 19.22 -1.22 20.76
C ILE A 2 19.74 -2.41 21.57
N GLN A 3 19.00 -3.49 21.61
CA GLN A 3 19.45 -4.74 22.22
C GLN A 3 20.35 -5.47 21.22
N LYS A 4 21.59 -5.71 21.61
CA LYS A 4 22.52 -6.47 20.79
C LYS A 4 22.12 -7.94 20.73
N HIS A 5 22.17 -8.50 19.54
CA HIS A 5 21.90 -9.89 19.28
C HIS A 5 23.02 -10.52 18.45
N ASP A 6 23.24 -11.82 18.59
CA ASP A 6 24.27 -12.55 17.81
C ASP A 6 24.01 -12.48 16.29
N LEU A 7 22.75 -12.33 15.92
CA LEU A 7 22.33 -12.06 14.54
C LEU A 7 21.84 -10.62 14.43
N PRO A 8 22.57 -9.74 13.72
CA PRO A 8 22.22 -8.31 13.63
C PRO A 8 20.80 -8.04 13.11
N ILE A 9 20.26 -8.91 12.29
CA ILE A 9 18.89 -8.78 11.76
C ILE A 9 17.80 -8.88 12.85
N LEU A 10 18.16 -9.42 14.02
CA LEU A 10 17.24 -9.54 15.16
C LEU A 10 17.42 -8.39 16.16
N GLU A 11 18.32 -7.47 15.88
CA GLU A 11 18.49 -6.28 16.70
C GLU A 11 17.29 -5.35 16.48
N TYR A 12 16.66 -4.96 17.58
CA TYR A 12 15.47 -4.12 17.55
C TYR A 12 15.51 -3.11 18.69
N ASP A 13 15.10 -1.90 18.39
CA ASP A 13 14.94 -0.83 19.37
C ASP A 13 13.46 -0.58 19.62
N PHE A 14 12.97 -0.97 20.78
CA PHE A 14 11.57 -0.80 21.16
C PHE A 14 11.19 0.67 21.42
N ASP A 15 12.15 1.49 21.72
CA ASP A 15 11.96 2.91 22.05
C ASP A 15 12.51 3.83 20.97
N SER A 16 12.65 3.31 19.75
CA SER A 16 13.24 4.08 18.65
C SER A 16 12.41 5.33 18.34
N ILE A 17 13.09 6.45 18.31
CA ILE A 17 12.55 7.70 17.76
C ILE A 17 13.06 7.80 16.33
N GLU A 18 12.15 7.93 15.40
CA GLU A 18 12.49 8.08 13.99
C GLU A 18 13.41 9.29 13.78
N VAL A 19 14.55 9.05 13.14
CA VAL A 19 15.49 10.11 12.79
C VAL A 19 14.95 10.96 11.65
N ILE A 20 14.26 10.30 10.71
CA ILE A 20 13.59 10.95 9.60
C ILE A 20 12.09 10.66 9.75
N ARG A 21 11.35 11.66 10.16
CA ARG A 21 9.89 11.55 10.13
C ARG A 21 9.42 11.71 8.69
N PRO A 22 8.47 10.88 8.25
CA PRO A 22 7.90 11.04 6.92
C PRO A 22 7.19 12.40 6.85
N ASN A 23 7.90 13.40 6.34
CA ASN A 23 7.31 14.68 5.99
C ASN A 23 7.03 14.64 4.49
N HIS A 24 5.88 14.12 4.13
CA HIS A 24 5.47 13.96 2.74
C HIS A 24 4.87 15.24 2.13
N GLY A 25 4.97 16.36 2.82
CA GLY A 25 4.39 17.65 2.37
C GLY A 25 2.86 17.67 2.32
N ALA A 26 2.23 16.63 2.80
CA ALA A 26 0.77 16.46 2.76
C ALA A 26 0.12 16.74 4.14
N GLU A 27 0.55 17.79 4.81
CA GLU A 27 0.08 18.13 6.16
C GLU A 27 -1.44 18.30 6.30
N GLN A 28 -2.13 18.47 5.18
CA GLN A 28 -3.59 18.69 5.16
C GLN A 28 -4.36 17.58 4.43
N LEU A 29 -3.69 16.57 3.89
CA LEU A 29 -4.36 15.48 3.19
C LEU A 29 -4.90 14.47 4.19
N VAL A 30 -6.22 14.31 4.18
CA VAL A 30 -6.92 13.28 4.97
C VAL A 30 -7.48 12.24 4.01
N LEU A 31 -6.99 11.01 4.11
CA LEU A 31 -7.48 9.88 3.33
C LEU A 31 -8.48 9.05 4.13
N PRO A 32 -9.35 8.27 3.46
CA PRO A 32 -10.22 7.31 4.11
C PRO A 32 -9.45 6.33 5.01
N GLU A 33 -10.08 5.88 6.07
CA GLU A 33 -9.47 4.93 7.02
C GLU A 33 -9.08 3.60 6.37
N LYS A 34 -9.85 3.17 5.37
CA LYS A 34 -9.61 1.92 4.65
C LYS A 34 -8.85 2.19 3.35
N CYS A 35 -7.84 1.40 3.08
CA CYS A 35 -7.06 1.47 1.85
C CYS A 35 -6.86 0.09 1.24
N VAL A 36 -7.09 -0.01 -0.06
CA VAL A 36 -6.70 -1.18 -0.87
C VAL A 36 -5.37 -0.86 -1.54
N PHE A 37 -4.38 -1.63 -1.21
CA PHE A 37 -2.99 -1.48 -1.65
C PHE A 37 -2.62 -2.65 -2.56
N GLY A 38 -2.63 -2.43 -3.85
CA GLY A 38 -2.60 -3.51 -4.83
C GLY A 38 -1.32 -3.62 -5.63
N PHE A 39 -0.77 -4.83 -5.73
CA PHE A 39 0.27 -5.22 -6.70
C PHE A 39 -0.40 -5.81 -7.95
N LEU A 40 -1.24 -5.03 -8.61
CA LEU A 40 -2.16 -5.49 -9.64
C LEU A 40 -1.92 -4.84 -11.02
N GLY A 41 -0.88 -4.02 -11.14
CA GLY A 41 -0.59 -3.31 -12.38
C GLY A 41 -1.73 -2.39 -12.81
N ASP A 42 -2.03 -2.38 -14.09
CA ASP A 42 -3.00 -1.47 -14.69
C ASP A 42 -4.44 -1.71 -14.24
N VAL A 43 -4.72 -2.87 -13.61
CA VAL A 43 -6.06 -3.20 -13.09
C VAL A 43 -6.54 -2.18 -12.06
N ILE A 44 -5.64 -1.60 -11.29
CA ILE A 44 -5.98 -0.55 -10.32
C ILE A 44 -6.51 0.70 -11.02
N ASP A 45 -5.82 1.13 -12.07
CA ASP A 45 -6.19 2.33 -12.81
C ASP A 45 -7.50 2.10 -13.60
N ASP A 46 -7.66 0.93 -14.20
CA ASP A 46 -8.89 0.55 -14.92
C ASP A 46 -10.09 0.53 -13.98
N TYR A 47 -9.95 -0.07 -12.82
CA TYR A 47 -11.00 -0.10 -11.81
C TYR A 47 -11.34 1.30 -11.29
N ALA A 48 -10.33 2.11 -11.02
CA ALA A 48 -10.53 3.50 -10.59
C ALA A 48 -11.30 4.30 -11.64
N PHE A 49 -10.99 4.09 -12.91
CA PHE A 49 -11.72 4.72 -14.01
C PHE A 49 -13.18 4.25 -14.09
N GLU A 50 -13.44 2.96 -13.98
CA GLU A 50 -14.80 2.40 -14.00
C GLU A 50 -15.67 2.90 -12.83
N MET A 51 -15.06 3.15 -11.69
CA MET A 51 -15.74 3.61 -10.48
C MET A 51 -15.79 5.14 -10.33
N ASP A 52 -15.38 5.89 -11.35
CA ASP A 52 -15.27 7.36 -11.29
C ASP A 52 -14.50 7.85 -10.04
N ALA A 53 -13.41 7.17 -9.72
CA ALA A 53 -12.60 7.51 -8.57
C ALA A 53 -11.93 8.89 -8.71
N VAL A 54 -11.84 9.59 -7.61
CA VAL A 54 -11.14 10.88 -7.54
C VAL A 54 -9.69 10.65 -7.17
N ILE A 55 -8.76 11.31 -7.88
CA ILE A 55 -7.35 11.32 -7.49
C ILE A 55 -7.18 12.32 -6.35
N ALA A 56 -6.82 11.83 -5.17
CA ALA A 56 -6.58 12.68 -4.01
C ALA A 56 -5.18 13.30 -4.02
N GLU A 57 -4.19 12.52 -4.40
CA GLU A 57 -2.79 12.92 -4.43
C GLU A 57 -2.00 11.97 -5.35
N HIS A 58 -0.79 12.37 -5.68
CA HIS A 58 0.19 11.55 -6.37
C HIS A 58 1.39 11.31 -5.46
N PHE A 59 1.73 10.06 -5.25
CA PHE A 59 2.98 9.71 -4.60
C PHE A 59 4.09 9.67 -5.64
N GLU A 60 4.95 10.66 -5.60
CA GLU A 60 6.03 10.83 -6.56
C GLU A 60 7.26 10.02 -6.15
N THR A 61 7.75 9.20 -7.06
CA THR A 61 9.05 8.56 -6.96
C THR A 61 9.95 9.01 -8.10
N ILE A 62 11.24 8.68 -8.02
CA ILE A 62 12.18 9.02 -9.10
C ILE A 62 11.77 8.40 -10.45
N THR A 63 11.14 7.25 -10.41
CA THR A 63 10.83 6.46 -11.60
C THR A 63 9.39 6.57 -12.07
N LYS A 64 8.47 6.85 -11.17
CA LYS A 64 7.04 6.84 -11.48
C LYS A 64 6.24 7.63 -10.44
N SER A 65 5.15 8.24 -10.91
CA SER A 65 4.10 8.81 -10.09
C SER A 65 3.00 7.78 -9.86
N TYR A 66 2.61 7.59 -8.61
CA TYR A 66 1.55 6.66 -8.22
C TYR A 66 0.33 7.45 -7.76
N PRO A 67 -0.78 7.43 -8.51
CA PRO A 67 -1.98 8.11 -8.08
C PRO A 67 -2.63 7.38 -6.91
N VAL A 68 -3.10 8.15 -5.96
CA VAL A 68 -3.88 7.68 -4.82
C VAL A 68 -5.34 8.05 -5.07
N TYR A 69 -6.16 7.05 -5.31
CA TYR A 69 -7.58 7.23 -5.61
C TYR A 69 -8.44 7.15 -4.35
N ILE A 70 -9.51 7.91 -4.34
CA ILE A 70 -10.61 7.74 -3.40
C ILE A 70 -11.81 7.20 -4.17
N VAL A 71 -12.29 6.03 -3.78
CA VAL A 71 -13.45 5.37 -4.34
C VAL A 71 -14.61 5.46 -3.36
N ARG A 72 -15.76 5.88 -3.86
CA ARG A 72 -17.02 5.90 -3.10
C ARG A 72 -18.01 4.94 -3.72
N GLN A 73 -18.43 3.97 -2.95
CA GLN A 73 -19.40 2.97 -3.38
C GLN A 73 -20.38 2.66 -2.25
N ASN A 74 -21.68 2.94 -2.44
CA ASN A 74 -22.73 2.59 -1.48
C ASN A 74 -22.41 2.97 -0.02
N GLU A 75 -22.15 4.24 0.25
CA GLU A 75 -21.76 4.77 1.58
C GLU A 75 -20.38 4.30 2.08
N LEU A 76 -19.73 3.39 1.36
CA LEU A 76 -18.35 3.00 1.64
C LEU A 76 -17.38 3.90 0.88
N GLU A 77 -16.46 4.48 1.62
CA GLU A 77 -15.35 5.26 1.06
C GLU A 77 -14.04 4.56 1.40
N PHE A 78 -13.21 4.35 0.41
CA PHE A 78 -11.92 3.74 0.60
C PHE A 78 -10.87 4.32 -0.36
N CYS A 79 -9.64 4.24 0.06
CA CYS A 79 -8.48 4.61 -0.73
C CYS A 79 -8.05 3.42 -1.58
N LEU A 80 -7.62 3.69 -2.79
CA LEU A 80 -7.11 2.68 -3.72
C LEU A 80 -5.80 3.18 -4.32
N CYS A 81 -4.76 2.39 -4.24
CA CYS A 81 -3.51 2.71 -4.92
C CYS A 81 -2.73 1.46 -5.35
N GLN A 82 -1.95 1.65 -6.39
CA GLN A 82 -1.03 0.62 -6.86
C GLN A 82 0.24 0.62 -6.00
N ALA A 83 0.62 -0.55 -5.49
CA ALA A 83 1.87 -0.71 -4.79
C ALA A 83 3.05 -0.70 -5.76
N PRO A 84 4.10 0.07 -5.48
CA PRO A 84 5.32 -0.01 -6.25
C PRO A 84 6.03 -1.36 -6.05
N LEU A 85 6.77 -1.77 -7.06
CA LEU A 85 7.56 -3.01 -6.99
C LEU A 85 8.75 -2.82 -6.04
N GLY A 86 8.94 -3.79 -5.19
CA GLY A 86 10.04 -3.82 -4.21
C GLY A 86 9.59 -3.42 -2.80
N ALA A 87 10.15 -4.12 -1.81
CA ALA A 87 9.72 -3.98 -0.41
C ALA A 87 9.95 -2.56 0.13
N SER A 88 11.09 -1.95 -0.16
CA SER A 88 11.40 -0.60 0.34
C SER A 88 10.50 0.47 -0.28
N ALA A 89 10.24 0.39 -1.58
CA ALA A 89 9.36 1.33 -2.26
C ALA A 89 7.90 1.18 -1.80
N ALA A 90 7.44 -0.07 -1.65
CA ALA A 90 6.11 -0.36 -1.11
C ALA A 90 5.94 0.14 0.33
N ALA A 91 6.96 -0.04 1.17
CA ALA A 91 6.94 0.45 2.54
C ALA A 91 6.87 1.98 2.61
N GLN A 92 7.57 2.70 1.75
CA GLN A 92 7.51 4.16 1.69
C GLN A 92 6.11 4.66 1.32
N LEU A 93 5.47 4.05 0.33
CA LEU A 93 4.11 4.42 -0.04
C LEU A 93 3.11 4.07 1.07
N LEU A 94 3.26 2.92 1.69
CA LEU A 94 2.41 2.53 2.82
C LEU A 94 2.55 3.50 3.99
N ASP A 95 3.76 3.91 4.32
CA ASP A 95 4.04 4.88 5.36
C ASP A 95 3.39 6.24 5.05
N PHE A 96 3.46 6.68 3.80
CA PHE A 96 2.74 7.86 3.33
C PHE A 96 1.22 7.74 3.54
N LEU A 97 0.62 6.61 3.16
CA LEU A 97 -0.82 6.38 3.32
C LEU A 97 -1.23 6.38 4.80
N ILE A 98 -0.44 5.77 5.66
CA ILE A 98 -0.67 5.75 7.10
C ILE A 98 -0.58 7.16 7.68
N SER A 99 0.39 7.96 7.26
CA SER A 99 0.54 9.35 7.69
C SER A 99 -0.65 10.23 7.28
N CYS A 100 -1.33 9.88 6.19
CA CYS A 100 -2.54 10.54 5.71
C CYS A 100 -3.85 10.03 6.34
N GLY A 101 -3.80 9.07 7.26
CA GLY A 101 -4.95 8.59 8.00
C GLY A 101 -5.48 7.21 7.64
N CYS A 102 -4.84 6.49 6.72
CA CYS A 102 -5.21 5.11 6.40
C CYS A 102 -4.81 4.18 7.56
N LYS A 103 -5.78 3.59 8.24
CA LYS A 103 -5.56 2.71 9.41
C LYS A 103 -5.71 1.24 9.08
N LYS A 104 -6.53 0.92 8.08
CA LYS A 104 -6.85 -0.44 7.66
C LYS A 104 -6.39 -0.64 6.22
N ASN A 105 -5.30 -1.35 6.04
CA ASN A 105 -4.70 -1.58 4.73
C ASN A 105 -4.94 -3.01 4.28
N TYR A 106 -5.56 -3.18 3.13
CA TYR A 106 -5.84 -4.46 2.50
C TYR A 106 -4.90 -4.65 1.33
N PHE A 107 -4.10 -5.72 1.36
CA PHE A 107 -3.13 -6.05 0.33
C PHE A 107 -3.73 -7.01 -0.68
N ARG A 108 -3.53 -6.72 -1.97
CA ARG A 108 -3.89 -7.60 -3.07
C ARG A 108 -2.70 -7.80 -3.99
N ARG A 109 -2.51 -9.00 -4.47
CA ARG A 109 -1.35 -9.38 -5.25
C ARG A 109 -1.72 -10.38 -6.33
N PHE A 110 -1.17 -10.19 -7.55
CA PHE A 110 -1.14 -11.25 -8.55
C PHE A 110 -0.02 -12.23 -8.23
N LEU A 111 -0.37 -13.51 -8.13
CA LEU A 111 0.61 -14.58 -8.14
C LEU A 111 0.62 -15.19 -9.54
N ARG A 112 1.77 -15.16 -10.20
CA ARG A 112 1.98 -16.00 -11.38
C ARG A 112 2.15 -17.43 -10.89
N SER A 113 1.13 -18.23 -11.09
CA SER A 113 1.28 -19.69 -11.01
C SER A 113 1.94 -20.14 -12.31
N ALA A 114 3.10 -20.78 -12.20
CA ALA A 114 3.72 -21.47 -13.32
C ALA A 114 3.04 -22.83 -13.50
N ASP A 115 1.77 -22.82 -13.85
CA ASP A 115 1.15 -24.06 -14.26
C ASP A 115 1.39 -24.28 -15.78
N ARG A 116 1.37 -25.53 -16.20
CA ARG A 116 1.68 -25.97 -17.58
C ARG A 116 0.80 -25.34 -18.67
N PHE A 117 -0.19 -24.55 -18.30
CA PHE A 117 -1.20 -24.01 -19.23
C PHE A 117 -1.24 -22.48 -19.27
N GLY A 118 -0.33 -21.78 -18.62
CA GLY A 118 -0.18 -20.34 -18.75
C GLY A 118 -1.37 -19.50 -18.29
N ARG A 119 -2.29 -20.06 -17.51
CA ARG A 119 -3.42 -19.32 -16.97
C ARG A 119 -2.99 -18.48 -15.78
N LYS A 120 -3.19 -17.17 -15.88
CA LYS A 120 -3.05 -16.27 -14.74
C LYS A 120 -4.16 -16.58 -13.73
N ARG A 121 -3.81 -17.11 -12.58
CA ARG A 121 -4.75 -17.19 -11.45
C ARG A 121 -4.54 -16.01 -10.54
N ILE A 122 -5.60 -15.28 -10.28
CA ILE A 122 -5.66 -14.32 -9.20
C ILE A 122 -5.91 -15.12 -7.94
N LEU A 123 -4.89 -15.25 -7.10
CA LEU A 123 -5.08 -15.83 -5.78
C LEU A 123 -5.32 -14.69 -4.79
N ASP A 124 -6.46 -14.75 -4.17
CA ASP A 124 -6.81 -13.90 -3.05
C ASP A 124 -5.88 -14.21 -1.87
N SER A 125 -4.92 -13.34 -1.60
CA SER A 125 -4.03 -13.50 -0.44
C SER A 125 -4.73 -13.19 0.88
N ASN A 126 -6.03 -12.92 0.85
CA ASN A 126 -6.81 -12.56 2.02
C ASN A 126 -7.54 -13.75 2.66
N GLN A 127 -6.94 -14.92 2.62
CA GLN A 127 -7.22 -15.96 3.61
C GLN A 127 -6.31 -15.82 4.85
N GLY A 128 -5.96 -14.61 5.17
CA GLY A 128 -5.54 -14.21 6.50
C GLY A 128 -6.79 -14.20 7.34
N ASP A 129 -7.03 -15.31 7.87
CA ASP A 129 -8.05 -15.73 8.78
C ASP A 129 -8.29 -14.69 9.88
N ALA A 130 -9.41 -14.03 9.82
CA ALA A 130 -10.01 -13.43 10.99
C ALA A 130 -10.61 -14.56 11.86
N ARG A 131 -9.76 -15.30 12.52
CA ARG A 131 -10.16 -16.11 13.65
C ARG A 131 -9.75 -15.45 14.94
#